data_aff272fcfd077d1adcbc959511324dc2
#
_entry.id   aff272fcfd077d1adcbc959511324dc2
#
_cell.length_a   1.000
_cell.length_b   1.000
_cell.length_c   1.000
_cell.angle_alpha   90.00
_cell.angle_beta   90.00
_cell.angle_gamma   90.00
#
_symmetry.space_group_name_H-M   'P 1'
#
loop_
_entity.id
_entity.type
_entity.pdbx_description
1 polymer ?
#
loop_
_entity_poly.entity_id
_entity_poly.type
_entity_poly.pdbx_seq_one_letter_code
_entity_poly.pdbx_strand_id
1 'polypeptide(L)'
;MITSLNVVFPEKCGKIRGFFNRLRGDKVCVEIKRARGVSVKQLTYICRRQKVNLNKIDRAIGNQRTRLLCCEEMIFPNDSGYKRFYSPLFSARLCTNMALFALSKFDTPERLTVGIYDPDAQCTDLVSFVLKYTGNACIITDNEDVFYDELNTIAEETGACAVVTHHREQLSNCDLVIAPFEIEENLPVRNDAVILTNGRPKENIKGFVYFRYCFKMPNGFALLRPEGLSGEYFCSALYTLGSQYELGSIVPDLCRNDTEAQTVKSLCSYLARFA
;
A
#
# COMPACT_ATOMS: atom_id res chain seq x y z
N MET A 1 3.88 -20.21 0.92
CA MET A 1 4.61 -19.92 2.20
C MET A 1 5.35 -18.61 2.03
N ILE A 2 5.18 -17.68 2.95
CA ILE A 2 5.83 -16.36 2.99
C ILE A 2 7.09 -16.49 3.85
N THR A 3 8.20 -15.84 3.44
CA THR A 3 9.47 -15.91 4.18
C THR A 3 9.92 -14.52 4.59
N SER A 4 10.27 -14.35 5.86
CA SER A 4 10.86 -13.11 6.39
C SER A 4 12.29 -13.33 6.87
N LEU A 5 13.11 -12.30 6.76
CA LEU A 5 14.47 -12.27 7.27
C LEU A 5 14.64 -11.09 8.22
N ASN A 6 15.05 -11.39 9.43
CA ASN A 6 15.51 -10.41 10.40
C ASN A 6 16.99 -10.63 10.69
N VAL A 7 17.81 -9.58 10.57
CA VAL A 7 19.25 -9.63 10.85
C VAL A 7 19.51 -8.91 12.17
N VAL A 8 19.99 -9.66 13.15
CA VAL A 8 20.29 -9.16 14.48
C VAL A 8 21.81 -9.06 14.64
N PHE A 9 22.28 -7.85 14.93
CA PHE A 9 23.67 -7.62 15.34
C PHE A 9 23.70 -7.62 16.86
N PRO A 10 24.53 -8.48 17.51
CA PRO A 10 24.65 -8.47 18.95
C PRO A 10 25.19 -7.13 19.44
N GLU A 11 24.75 -6.69 20.59
CA GLU A 11 25.24 -5.47 21.22
C GLU A 11 26.76 -5.46 21.33
N LYS A 12 27.35 -4.27 21.26
CA LYS A 12 28.79 -4.08 21.42
C LYS A 12 29.23 -4.55 22.80
N CYS A 13 29.77 -5.75 22.87
CA CYS A 13 30.34 -6.29 24.10
C CYS A 13 31.81 -5.89 24.23
N GLY A 14 32.31 -5.85 25.48
CA GLY A 14 33.74 -5.62 25.75
C GLY A 14 34.65 -6.59 24.97
N LYS A 15 35.93 -6.21 24.75
CA LYS A 15 36.88 -6.90 23.86
C LYS A 15 36.94 -8.42 24.01
N ILE A 16 36.93 -8.92 25.24
CA ILE A 16 37.02 -10.36 25.56
C ILE A 16 35.72 -11.08 25.12
N ARG A 17 34.57 -10.55 25.50
CA ARG A 17 33.26 -11.15 25.18
C ARG A 17 32.97 -11.07 23.66
N GLY A 18 33.44 -10.00 22.99
CA GLY A 18 33.39 -9.85 21.55
C GLY A 18 34.23 -10.90 20.82
N PHE A 19 35.41 -11.25 21.32
CA PHE A 19 36.25 -12.30 20.78
C PHE A 19 35.58 -13.68 20.84
N PHE A 20 35.03 -14.07 21.99
CA PHE A 20 34.29 -15.33 22.13
C PHE A 20 33.02 -15.37 21.25
N ASN A 21 32.31 -14.27 21.08
CA ASN A 21 31.17 -14.20 20.18
C ASN A 21 31.56 -14.44 18.72
N ARG A 22 32.72 -13.93 18.29
CA ARG A 22 33.25 -14.17 16.92
C ARG A 22 33.67 -15.63 16.70
N LEU A 23 34.20 -16.29 17.72
CA LEU A 23 34.56 -17.72 17.66
C LEU A 23 33.33 -18.63 17.54
N ARG A 24 32.20 -18.27 18.14
CA ARG A 24 30.94 -19.05 18.05
C ARG A 24 30.31 -19.03 16.66
N GLY A 25 30.71 -18.11 15.78
CA GLY A 25 30.16 -17.95 14.42
C GLY A 25 28.69 -17.49 14.42
N ASP A 26 28.22 -17.15 13.20
CA ASP A 26 26.84 -16.69 13.00
C ASP A 26 25.87 -17.85 13.12
N LYS A 27 24.62 -17.55 13.57
CA LYS A 27 23.55 -18.52 13.76
C LYS A 27 22.32 -18.13 12.96
N VAL A 28 21.69 -19.09 12.32
CA VAL A 28 20.37 -18.96 11.68
C VAL A 28 19.36 -19.69 12.54
N CYS A 29 18.33 -18.99 12.99
CA CYS A 29 17.18 -19.56 13.66
C CYS A 29 15.99 -19.50 12.68
N VAL A 30 15.22 -20.58 12.63
CA VAL A 30 14.04 -20.69 11.74
C VAL A 30 12.85 -21.01 12.62
N GLU A 31 11.80 -20.20 12.50
CA GLU A 31 10.50 -20.44 13.13
C GLU A 31 9.43 -20.45 12.04
N ILE A 32 8.46 -21.34 12.12
CA ILE A 32 7.31 -21.38 11.22
C ILE A 32 6.05 -21.13 12.02
N LYS A 33 5.40 -19.99 11.74
CA LYS A 33 4.10 -19.65 12.32
C LYS A 33 3.00 -19.95 11.33
N ARG A 34 1.86 -20.45 11.80
CA ARG A 34 0.70 -20.80 10.98
C ARG A 34 -0.58 -20.25 11.58
N ALA A 35 -1.38 -19.60 10.78
CA ALA A 35 -2.74 -19.16 11.13
C ALA A 35 -3.55 -18.92 9.85
N ARG A 36 -4.87 -19.13 9.91
CA ARG A 36 -5.81 -18.85 8.81
C ARG A 36 -5.35 -19.39 7.44
N GLY A 37 -4.83 -20.62 7.41
CA GLY A 37 -4.35 -21.22 6.16
C GLY A 37 -3.02 -20.68 5.62
N VAL A 38 -2.43 -19.68 6.26
CA VAL A 38 -1.14 -19.10 5.87
C VAL A 38 -0.02 -19.63 6.72
N SER A 39 1.14 -19.89 6.10
CA SER A 39 2.38 -20.22 6.78
C SER A 39 3.42 -19.15 6.53
N VAL A 40 3.99 -18.61 7.61
CA VAL A 40 5.06 -17.61 7.58
C VAL A 40 6.32 -18.24 8.20
N LYS A 41 7.37 -18.30 7.41
CA LYS A 41 8.70 -18.75 7.82
C LYS A 41 9.51 -17.54 8.25
N GLN A 42 9.81 -17.43 9.52
CA GLN A 42 10.59 -16.35 10.10
C GLN A 42 12.04 -16.80 10.29
N LEU A 43 12.95 -16.15 9.61
CA LEU A 43 14.38 -16.37 9.69
C LEU A 43 15.01 -15.27 10.52
N THR A 44 15.69 -15.63 11.61
CA THR A 44 16.51 -14.70 12.38
C THR A 44 17.97 -15.06 12.20
N TYR A 45 18.72 -14.19 11.53
CA TYR A 45 20.16 -14.32 11.35
C TYR A 45 20.91 -13.50 12.40
N ILE A 46 21.58 -14.19 13.32
CA ILE A 46 22.41 -13.55 14.35
C ILE A 46 23.81 -13.38 13.79
N CYS A 47 24.14 -12.15 13.35
CA CYS A 47 25.42 -11.80 12.74
C CYS A 47 26.48 -11.46 13.80
N ARG A 48 27.31 -12.41 14.17
CA ARG A 48 28.37 -12.20 15.17
C ARG A 48 29.68 -11.66 14.56
N ARG A 49 29.85 -11.77 13.26
CA ARG A 49 31.08 -11.38 12.53
C ARG A 49 31.01 -10.01 11.87
N GLN A 50 29.97 -9.23 12.13
CA GLN A 50 29.72 -7.90 11.56
C GLN A 50 29.51 -7.88 10.02
N LYS A 51 29.59 -9.01 9.34
CA LYS A 51 29.34 -9.17 7.92
C LYS A 51 28.34 -10.29 7.70
N VAL A 52 27.21 -9.99 7.09
CA VAL A 52 26.17 -10.98 6.77
C VAL A 52 26.70 -11.96 5.72
N ASN A 53 26.59 -13.25 6.01
CA ASN A 53 26.94 -14.31 5.08
C ASN A 53 25.68 -14.88 4.44
N LEU A 54 25.35 -14.40 3.25
CA LEU A 54 24.14 -14.82 2.50
C LEU A 54 24.14 -16.32 2.22
N ASN A 55 25.27 -16.97 1.98
CA ASN A 55 25.35 -18.41 1.73
C ASN A 55 24.83 -19.26 2.90
N LYS A 56 24.90 -18.74 4.13
CA LYS A 56 24.30 -19.42 5.31
C LYS A 56 22.79 -19.29 5.34
N ILE A 57 22.27 -18.19 4.80
CA ILE A 57 20.84 -17.89 4.75
C ILE A 57 20.20 -18.64 3.59
N ASP A 58 20.91 -18.83 2.48
CA ASP A 58 20.44 -19.47 1.24
C ASP A 58 19.75 -20.81 1.48
N ARG A 59 20.38 -21.69 2.27
CA ARG A 59 19.81 -23.01 2.55
C ARG A 59 18.45 -22.93 3.26
N ALA A 60 18.25 -21.88 4.05
CA ALA A 60 17.02 -21.67 4.78
C ALA A 60 15.97 -20.93 3.94
N ILE A 61 16.35 -20.03 3.05
CA ILE A 61 15.47 -19.22 2.21
C ILE A 61 15.01 -20.00 0.96
N GLY A 62 15.91 -20.77 0.31
CA GLY A 62 15.60 -21.47 -0.92
C GLY A 62 15.19 -20.50 -2.05
N ASN A 63 14.12 -20.82 -2.77
CA ASN A 63 13.63 -20.06 -3.93
C ASN A 63 12.94 -18.73 -3.56
N GLN A 64 12.88 -18.35 -2.28
CA GLN A 64 12.18 -17.13 -1.82
C GLN A 64 13.05 -15.86 -1.86
N ARG A 65 14.24 -15.90 -2.47
CA ARG A 65 15.21 -14.78 -2.51
C ARG A 65 14.62 -13.48 -3.09
N THR A 66 13.76 -13.59 -4.11
CA THR A 66 13.16 -12.44 -4.80
C THR A 66 11.88 -11.91 -4.17
N ARG A 67 11.39 -12.56 -3.09
CA ARG A 67 10.11 -12.25 -2.42
C ARG A 67 10.26 -12.20 -0.91
N LEU A 68 11.38 -11.70 -0.44
CA LEU A 68 11.77 -11.75 0.96
C LEU A 68 11.19 -10.57 1.74
N LEU A 69 10.51 -10.84 2.84
CA LEU A 69 10.10 -9.80 3.76
C LEU A 69 11.28 -9.42 4.66
N CYS A 70 11.62 -8.17 4.69
CA CYS A 70 12.66 -7.62 5.58
C CYS A 70 12.41 -6.14 5.85
N CYS A 71 13.11 -5.58 6.83
CA CYS A 71 13.04 -4.16 7.15
C CYS A 71 13.54 -3.29 5.98
N GLU A 72 13.16 -2.01 5.96
CA GLU A 72 13.48 -1.08 4.88
C GLU A 72 14.97 -0.80 4.77
N GLU A 73 15.66 -0.79 5.90
CA GLU A 73 17.08 -0.50 5.98
C GLU A 73 17.96 -1.66 5.48
N MET A 74 17.36 -2.82 5.18
CA MET A 74 18.11 -3.97 4.69
C MET A 74 18.42 -3.83 3.20
N ILE A 75 19.67 -3.56 2.89
CA ILE A 75 20.19 -3.46 1.54
C ILE A 75 20.88 -4.77 1.16
N PHE A 76 20.48 -5.35 0.05
CA PHE A 76 21.13 -6.52 -0.53
C PHE A 76 22.14 -6.10 -1.62
N PRO A 77 23.27 -6.80 -1.78
CA PRO A 77 24.16 -6.59 -2.93
C PRO A 77 23.41 -6.85 -4.24
N ASN A 78 23.66 -6.03 -5.26
CA ASN A 78 22.94 -6.09 -6.54
C ASN A 78 23.06 -7.45 -7.25
N ASP A 79 24.18 -8.13 -7.08
CA ASP A 79 24.51 -9.45 -7.67
C ASP A 79 24.06 -10.64 -6.82
N SER A 80 23.49 -10.41 -5.64
CA SER A 80 23.11 -11.47 -4.71
C SER A 80 21.86 -12.25 -5.11
N GLY A 81 21.03 -11.70 -6.01
CA GLY A 81 19.73 -12.25 -6.38
C GLY A 81 18.66 -12.10 -5.28
N TYR A 82 19.00 -11.45 -4.16
CA TYR A 82 18.04 -11.14 -3.10
C TYR A 82 17.28 -9.85 -3.41
N LYS A 83 15.96 -9.90 -3.28
CA LYS A 83 15.10 -8.71 -3.41
C LYS A 83 14.12 -8.65 -2.26
N ARG A 84 13.96 -7.46 -1.69
CA ARG A 84 12.88 -7.16 -0.77
C ARG A 84 11.55 -7.26 -1.53
N PHE A 85 10.58 -7.95 -0.94
CA PHE A 85 9.23 -7.96 -1.47
C PHE A 85 8.66 -6.55 -1.46
N TYR A 86 8.00 -6.18 -2.53
CA TYR A 86 7.20 -4.96 -2.64
C TYR A 86 5.97 -5.25 -3.50
N SER A 87 4.82 -4.72 -3.08
CA SER A 87 3.60 -4.71 -3.87
C SER A 87 2.73 -3.53 -3.45
N PRO A 88 2.27 -2.69 -4.37
CA PRO A 88 1.38 -1.57 -4.08
C PRO A 88 -0.09 -1.98 -3.95
N LEU A 89 -0.47 -3.20 -4.36
CA LEU A 89 -1.86 -3.61 -4.53
C LEU A 89 -2.71 -3.50 -3.26
N PHE A 90 -2.16 -3.87 -2.12
CA PHE A 90 -2.89 -3.77 -0.86
C PHE A 90 -3.09 -2.31 -0.42
N SER A 91 -2.06 -1.48 -0.53
CA SER A 91 -2.14 -0.05 -0.20
C SER A 91 -3.08 0.68 -1.16
N ALA A 92 -3.11 0.29 -2.45
CA ALA A 92 -4.08 0.79 -3.41
C ALA A 92 -5.52 0.47 -2.98
N ARG A 93 -5.78 -0.76 -2.48
CA ARG A 93 -7.09 -1.12 -1.92
C ARG A 93 -7.44 -0.30 -0.67
N LEU A 94 -6.49 -0.03 0.22
CA LEU A 94 -6.74 0.85 1.37
C LEU A 94 -7.10 2.27 0.93
N CYS A 95 -6.41 2.81 -0.08
CA CYS A 95 -6.70 4.10 -0.67
C CYS A 95 -8.14 4.16 -1.22
N THR A 96 -8.49 3.21 -2.10
CA THR A 96 -9.82 3.16 -2.71
C THR A 96 -10.93 2.94 -1.67
N ASN A 97 -10.71 2.03 -0.70
CA ASN A 97 -11.69 1.76 0.35
C ASN A 97 -11.92 2.97 1.26
N MET A 98 -10.87 3.75 1.56
CA MET A 98 -11.00 5.00 2.32
C MET A 98 -11.86 6.01 1.57
N ALA A 99 -11.60 6.20 0.27
CA ALA A 99 -12.36 7.12 -0.58
C ALA A 99 -13.83 6.71 -0.68
N LEU A 100 -14.10 5.44 -1.05
CA LEU A 100 -15.45 4.93 -1.21
C LEU A 100 -16.24 4.96 0.10
N PHE A 101 -15.58 4.67 1.22
CA PHE A 101 -16.23 4.75 2.52
C PHE A 101 -16.54 6.20 2.91
N ALA A 102 -15.65 7.15 2.60
CA ALA A 102 -15.94 8.58 2.78
C ALA A 102 -17.15 9.01 1.94
N LEU A 103 -17.19 8.65 0.65
CA LEU A 103 -18.34 8.92 -0.23
C LEU A 103 -19.63 8.31 0.31
N SER A 104 -19.60 7.08 0.84
CA SER A 104 -20.76 6.40 1.42
C SER A 104 -21.28 7.03 2.70
N LYS A 105 -20.49 7.82 3.41
CA LYS A 105 -20.83 8.50 4.66
C LYS A 105 -21.10 9.98 4.48
N PHE A 106 -20.86 10.50 3.30
CA PHE A 106 -21.11 11.89 2.96
C PHE A 106 -22.60 12.08 2.63
N ASP A 107 -23.21 13.17 3.12
CA ASP A 107 -24.67 13.36 3.03
C ASP A 107 -25.15 13.66 1.59
N THR A 108 -24.33 14.34 0.79
CA THR A 108 -24.67 14.77 -0.58
C THR A 108 -23.53 14.45 -1.58
N PRO A 109 -23.14 13.16 -1.72
CA PRO A 109 -22.00 12.77 -2.55
C PRO A 109 -22.22 13.11 -4.04
N GLU A 110 -23.46 13.22 -4.49
CA GLU A 110 -23.82 13.60 -5.87
C GLU A 110 -23.40 15.03 -6.24
N ARG A 111 -23.09 15.88 -5.26
CA ARG A 111 -22.58 17.24 -5.49
C ARG A 111 -21.07 17.31 -5.67
N LEU A 112 -20.36 16.27 -5.24
CA LEU A 112 -18.91 16.23 -5.36
C LEU A 112 -18.48 15.88 -6.77
N THR A 113 -17.44 16.56 -7.26
CA THR A 113 -16.71 16.16 -8.46
C THR A 113 -15.54 15.28 -8.04
N VAL A 114 -15.55 14.02 -8.50
CA VAL A 114 -14.54 13.02 -8.14
C VAL A 114 -13.64 12.72 -9.33
N GLY A 115 -12.34 12.94 -9.16
CA GLY A 115 -11.31 12.55 -10.13
C GLY A 115 -10.73 11.17 -9.77
N ILE A 116 -10.60 10.29 -10.76
CA ILE A 116 -9.83 9.06 -10.65
C ILE A 116 -8.57 9.26 -11.48
N TYR A 117 -7.40 9.23 -10.84
CA TYR A 117 -6.12 9.32 -11.51
C TYR A 117 -5.48 7.93 -11.59
N ASP A 118 -5.57 7.30 -12.75
CA ASP A 118 -5.05 5.95 -13.03
C ASP A 118 -4.43 5.88 -14.42
N PRO A 119 -3.23 6.47 -14.61
CA PRO A 119 -2.61 6.59 -15.93
C PRO A 119 -2.42 5.25 -16.64
N ASP A 120 -2.15 4.17 -15.89
CA ASP A 120 -1.90 2.85 -16.44
C ASP A 120 -3.15 1.96 -16.53
N ALA A 121 -4.33 2.48 -16.17
CA ALA A 121 -5.61 1.75 -16.16
C ALA A 121 -5.57 0.43 -15.37
N GLN A 122 -4.99 0.48 -14.15
CA GLN A 122 -4.82 -0.70 -13.30
C GLN A 122 -6.02 -0.96 -12.36
N CYS A 123 -6.94 0.01 -12.21
CA CYS A 123 -8.11 -0.04 -11.32
C CYS A 123 -9.40 0.37 -12.03
N THR A 124 -9.69 -0.21 -13.18
CA THR A 124 -10.88 0.15 -13.97
C THR A 124 -12.19 -0.11 -13.23
N ASP A 125 -12.24 -1.13 -12.37
CA ASP A 125 -13.39 -1.44 -11.52
C ASP A 125 -13.76 -0.31 -10.54
N LEU A 126 -12.84 0.59 -10.22
CA LEU A 126 -13.09 1.71 -9.30
C LEU A 126 -14.19 2.65 -9.80
N VAL A 127 -14.29 2.86 -11.11
CA VAL A 127 -15.28 3.75 -11.69
C VAL A 127 -16.71 3.30 -11.37
N SER A 128 -16.98 2.01 -11.46
CA SER A 128 -18.30 1.43 -11.15
C SER A 128 -18.73 1.67 -9.71
N PHE A 129 -17.76 1.69 -8.78
CA PHE A 129 -18.02 1.99 -7.37
C PHE A 129 -18.22 3.49 -7.12
N VAL A 130 -17.45 4.37 -7.77
CA VAL A 130 -17.59 5.83 -7.62
C VAL A 130 -18.92 6.31 -8.18
N LEU A 131 -19.33 5.81 -9.34
CA LEU A 131 -20.60 6.20 -10.01
C LEU A 131 -21.86 5.82 -9.21
N LYS A 132 -21.75 4.94 -8.21
CA LYS A 132 -22.85 4.68 -7.26
C LYS A 132 -23.14 5.88 -6.33
N TYR A 133 -22.19 6.79 -6.19
CA TYR A 133 -22.29 7.93 -5.28
C TYR A 133 -22.42 9.27 -6.00
N THR A 134 -21.73 9.45 -7.13
CA THR A 134 -21.77 10.69 -7.89
C THR A 134 -21.72 10.44 -9.38
N GLY A 135 -22.54 11.18 -10.15
CA GLY A 135 -22.46 11.25 -11.62
C GLY A 135 -21.39 12.22 -12.12
N ASN A 136 -20.75 12.99 -11.23
CA ASN A 136 -19.71 13.95 -11.58
C ASN A 136 -18.32 13.30 -11.44
N ALA A 137 -18.05 12.27 -12.24
CA ALA A 137 -16.79 11.54 -12.20
C ALA A 137 -15.95 11.83 -13.46
N CYS A 138 -14.64 12.03 -13.25
CA CYS A 138 -13.65 12.23 -14.31
C CYS A 138 -12.50 11.25 -14.11
N ILE A 139 -12.16 10.51 -15.17
CA ILE A 139 -11.08 9.51 -15.16
C ILE A 139 -9.92 10.06 -15.97
N ILE A 140 -8.76 10.18 -15.35
CA ILE A 140 -7.53 10.63 -16.01
C ILE A 140 -6.64 9.40 -16.20
N THR A 141 -6.45 9.04 -17.48
CA THR A 141 -5.68 7.87 -17.88
C THR A 141 -4.97 8.08 -19.20
N ASP A 142 -3.89 7.36 -19.46
CA ASP A 142 -3.21 7.32 -20.75
C ASP A 142 -3.74 6.17 -21.63
N ASN A 143 -4.64 5.32 -21.08
CA ASN A 143 -5.22 4.14 -21.70
C ASN A 143 -6.77 4.25 -21.71
N GLU A 144 -7.31 5.25 -22.41
CA GLU A 144 -8.75 5.55 -22.41
C GLU A 144 -9.60 4.36 -22.88
N ASP A 145 -9.15 3.63 -23.89
CA ASP A 145 -9.88 2.50 -24.48
C ASP A 145 -10.25 1.42 -23.47
N VAL A 146 -9.38 1.19 -22.46
CA VAL A 146 -9.61 0.19 -21.42
C VAL A 146 -10.82 0.54 -20.53
N PHE A 147 -11.09 1.83 -20.34
CA PHE A 147 -12.23 2.29 -19.55
C PHE A 147 -13.54 2.32 -20.34
N TYR A 148 -13.51 2.42 -21.67
CA TYR A 148 -14.75 2.48 -22.47
C TYR A 148 -15.58 1.21 -22.36
N ASP A 149 -14.97 0.04 -22.32
CA ASP A 149 -15.70 -1.23 -22.15
C ASP A 149 -16.45 -1.28 -20.83
N GLU A 150 -15.80 -0.89 -19.73
CA GLU A 150 -16.41 -0.83 -18.40
C GLU A 150 -17.53 0.22 -18.36
N LEU A 151 -17.29 1.42 -18.91
CA LEU A 151 -18.28 2.49 -18.93
C LEU A 151 -19.49 2.18 -19.79
N ASN A 152 -19.33 1.52 -20.93
CA ASN A 152 -20.44 1.07 -21.75
C ASN A 152 -21.32 0.09 -20.98
N THR A 153 -20.73 -0.87 -20.28
CA THR A 153 -21.48 -1.80 -19.42
C THR A 153 -22.25 -1.05 -18.32
N ILE A 154 -21.61 -0.10 -17.63
CA ILE A 154 -22.26 0.70 -16.60
C ILE A 154 -23.40 1.55 -17.18
N ALA A 155 -23.19 2.17 -18.33
CA ALA A 155 -24.20 2.99 -18.98
C ALA A 155 -25.42 2.17 -19.40
N GLU A 156 -25.24 0.96 -19.91
CA GLU A 156 -26.32 0.03 -20.24
C GLU A 156 -27.11 -0.41 -19.01
N GLU A 157 -26.43 -0.70 -17.91
CA GLU A 157 -27.07 -1.20 -16.69
C GLU A 157 -27.73 -0.11 -15.83
N THR A 158 -27.13 1.07 -15.76
CA THR A 158 -27.52 2.11 -14.78
C THR A 158 -27.84 3.47 -15.39
N GLY A 159 -27.46 3.70 -16.64
CA GLY A 159 -27.52 5.01 -17.26
C GLY A 159 -26.46 6.01 -16.78
N ALA A 160 -25.57 5.61 -15.89
CA ALA A 160 -24.49 6.46 -15.39
C ALA A 160 -23.33 6.53 -16.40
N CYS A 161 -22.63 7.67 -16.41
CA CYS A 161 -21.46 7.87 -17.27
C CYS A 161 -20.40 8.70 -16.53
N ALA A 162 -19.15 8.59 -16.98
CA ALA A 162 -18.03 9.42 -16.53
C ALA A 162 -17.26 9.95 -17.72
N VAL A 163 -16.55 11.07 -17.53
CA VAL A 163 -15.62 11.61 -18.52
C VAL A 163 -14.31 10.83 -18.43
N VAL A 164 -13.82 10.29 -19.55
CA VAL A 164 -12.49 9.68 -19.64
C VAL A 164 -11.62 10.57 -20.50
N THR A 165 -10.42 10.88 -20.06
CA THR A 165 -9.49 11.74 -20.79
C THR A 165 -8.06 11.58 -20.30
N HIS A 166 -7.09 11.89 -21.16
CA HIS A 166 -5.69 12.02 -20.80
C HIS A 166 -5.32 13.44 -20.31
N HIS A 167 -6.25 14.39 -20.37
CA HIS A 167 -6.02 15.78 -19.97
C HIS A 167 -6.03 15.94 -18.44
N ARG A 168 -4.82 16.01 -17.83
CA ARG A 168 -4.63 16.18 -16.38
C ARG A 168 -5.30 17.43 -15.82
N GLU A 169 -5.47 18.47 -16.64
CA GLU A 169 -6.08 19.76 -16.27
C GLU A 169 -7.50 19.60 -15.72
N GLN A 170 -8.21 18.55 -16.09
CA GLN A 170 -9.54 18.25 -15.56
C GLN A 170 -9.55 18.00 -14.05
N LEU A 171 -8.41 17.59 -13.47
CA LEU A 171 -8.28 17.43 -12.02
C LEU A 171 -8.42 18.74 -11.24
N SER A 172 -8.22 19.89 -11.91
CA SER A 172 -8.44 21.21 -11.30
C SER A 172 -9.89 21.50 -10.93
N ASN A 173 -10.84 20.71 -11.46
CA ASN A 173 -12.27 20.83 -11.16
C ASN A 173 -12.72 19.84 -10.08
N CYS A 174 -11.85 18.93 -9.63
CA CYS A 174 -12.21 17.87 -8.70
C CYS A 174 -12.09 18.32 -7.24
N ASP A 175 -13.05 17.89 -6.41
CA ASP A 175 -13.10 18.09 -4.98
C ASP A 175 -12.34 16.98 -4.25
N LEU A 176 -12.47 15.75 -4.75
CA LEU A 176 -11.77 14.56 -4.31
C LEU A 176 -11.05 13.90 -5.48
N VAL A 177 -9.76 13.64 -5.33
CA VAL A 177 -8.98 12.87 -6.29
C VAL A 177 -8.57 11.54 -5.65
N ILE A 178 -8.87 10.44 -6.33
CA ILE A 178 -8.50 9.08 -5.94
C ILE A 178 -7.40 8.61 -6.89
N ALA A 179 -6.19 8.48 -6.37
CA ALA A 179 -5.02 7.99 -7.10
C ALA A 179 -4.54 6.69 -6.44
N PRO A 180 -5.03 5.50 -6.86
CA PRO A 180 -4.74 4.24 -6.19
C PRO A 180 -3.26 3.87 -6.19
N PHE A 181 -2.49 4.41 -7.13
CA PHE A 181 -1.06 4.19 -7.27
C PHE A 181 -0.25 5.45 -6.99
N GLU A 182 1.08 5.31 -6.94
CA GLU A 182 1.99 6.41 -6.65
C GLU A 182 1.91 7.49 -7.75
N ILE A 183 1.82 8.75 -7.33
CA ILE A 183 1.80 9.89 -8.23
C ILE A 183 3.25 10.29 -8.51
N GLU A 184 3.66 10.17 -9.77
CA GLU A 184 5.04 10.43 -10.20
C GLU A 184 5.25 11.85 -10.78
N GLU A 185 4.16 12.52 -11.15
CA GLU A 185 4.15 13.84 -11.78
C GLU A 185 3.41 14.88 -10.93
N ASN A 186 3.58 16.16 -11.25
CA ASN A 186 2.81 17.23 -10.62
C ASN A 186 1.40 17.26 -11.22
N LEU A 187 0.38 17.15 -10.37
CA LEU A 187 -1.02 17.19 -10.80
C LEU A 187 -1.62 18.58 -10.63
N PRO A 188 -2.32 19.10 -11.65
CA PRO A 188 -2.99 20.40 -11.62
C PRO A 188 -4.29 20.33 -10.81
N VAL A 189 -4.18 20.22 -9.50
CA VAL A 189 -5.30 20.18 -8.58
C VAL A 189 -5.48 21.50 -7.85
N ARG A 190 -6.69 21.78 -7.33
CA ARG A 190 -6.96 22.96 -6.52
C ARG A 190 -6.22 22.88 -5.17
N ASN A 191 -5.95 24.04 -4.57
CA ASN A 191 -5.28 24.12 -3.26
C ASN A 191 -6.09 23.51 -2.11
N ASP A 192 -7.39 23.37 -2.28
CA ASP A 192 -8.36 22.88 -1.31
C ASP A 192 -8.90 21.48 -1.66
N ALA A 193 -8.52 20.89 -2.79
CA ALA A 193 -8.89 19.52 -3.13
C ALA A 193 -8.30 18.50 -2.17
N VAL A 194 -9.02 17.41 -1.96
CA VAL A 194 -8.53 16.24 -1.21
C VAL A 194 -7.97 15.21 -2.18
N ILE A 195 -6.76 14.76 -1.93
CA ILE A 195 -6.11 13.73 -2.73
C ILE A 195 -5.79 12.52 -1.84
N LEU A 196 -6.37 11.37 -2.19
CA LEU A 196 -6.05 10.10 -1.57
C LEU A 196 -5.18 9.30 -2.55
N THR A 197 -3.97 8.91 -2.13
CA THR A 197 -3.01 8.22 -3.00
C THR A 197 -2.24 7.12 -2.26
N ASN A 198 -1.53 6.30 -3.01
CA ASN A 198 -0.67 5.26 -2.48
C ASN A 198 0.79 5.73 -2.52
N GLY A 199 1.39 5.87 -1.34
CA GLY A 199 2.76 6.37 -1.22
C GLY A 199 2.87 7.90 -1.32
N ARG A 200 4.00 8.43 -0.89
CA ARG A 200 4.29 9.86 -0.96
C ARG A 200 4.51 10.26 -2.43
N PRO A 201 3.77 11.25 -2.96
CA PRO A 201 4.05 11.77 -4.30
C PRO A 201 5.50 12.22 -4.45
N LYS A 202 6.09 12.02 -5.63
CA LYS A 202 7.46 12.47 -5.95
C LYS A 202 7.56 13.99 -6.05
N GLU A 203 6.51 14.62 -6.56
CA GLU A 203 6.38 16.07 -6.72
C GLU A 203 5.54 16.68 -5.58
N ASN A 204 5.73 17.97 -5.34
CA ASN A 204 4.90 18.68 -4.38
C ASN A 204 3.57 19.05 -5.02
N ILE A 205 2.52 18.33 -4.66
CA ILE A 205 1.16 18.54 -5.17
C ILE A 205 0.43 19.50 -4.25
N LYS A 206 -0.32 20.43 -4.83
CA LYS A 206 -1.24 21.31 -4.09
C LYS A 206 -2.39 20.51 -3.51
N GLY A 207 -3.11 21.09 -2.53
CA GLY A 207 -4.23 20.43 -1.87
C GLY A 207 -3.82 19.59 -0.66
N PHE A 208 -4.77 18.81 -0.16
CA PHE A 208 -4.63 17.99 1.04
C PHE A 208 -4.36 16.54 0.63
N VAL A 209 -3.08 16.19 0.56
CA VAL A 209 -2.62 14.88 0.09
C VAL A 209 -2.44 13.93 1.26
N TYR A 210 -3.11 12.77 1.23
CA TYR A 210 -2.99 11.69 2.19
C TYR A 210 -2.54 10.42 1.50
N PHE A 211 -1.47 9.80 2.01
CA PHE A 211 -0.78 8.69 1.35
C PHE A 211 -0.41 7.52 2.29
N ARG A 212 -0.85 7.55 3.54
CA ARG A 212 -0.70 6.46 4.51
C ARG A 212 -2.04 6.17 5.15
N TYR A 213 -2.36 4.90 5.34
CA TYR A 213 -3.64 4.43 5.85
C TYR A 213 -3.43 3.62 7.11
N CYS A 214 -4.10 4.00 8.20
CA CYS A 214 -4.08 3.25 9.44
C CYS A 214 -5.32 2.38 9.54
N PHE A 215 -5.13 1.12 9.83
CA PHE A 215 -6.19 0.14 9.96
C PHE A 215 -5.86 -0.87 11.05
N LYS A 216 -6.88 -1.56 11.53
CA LYS A 216 -6.72 -2.66 12.47
C LYS A 216 -6.51 -3.96 11.72
N MET A 217 -5.34 -4.58 11.92
CA MET A 217 -5.06 -5.89 11.33
C MET A 217 -6.05 -6.93 11.87
N PRO A 218 -6.67 -7.77 11.01
CA PRO A 218 -7.59 -8.80 11.47
C PRO A 218 -6.94 -9.79 12.42
N ASN A 219 -7.68 -10.22 13.44
CA ASN A 219 -7.23 -11.21 14.42
C ASN A 219 -6.78 -12.49 13.71
N GLY A 220 -5.71 -13.09 14.20
CA GLY A 220 -5.08 -14.26 13.59
C GLY A 220 -3.91 -13.93 12.66
N PHE A 221 -3.99 -12.86 11.86
CA PHE A 221 -2.84 -12.42 11.07
C PHE A 221 -1.80 -11.66 11.91
N ALA A 222 -2.24 -10.95 12.94
CA ALA A 222 -1.33 -10.25 13.85
C ALA A 222 -0.31 -11.18 14.51
N LEU A 223 -0.71 -12.42 14.83
CA LEU A 223 0.18 -13.44 15.41
C LEU A 223 1.27 -13.93 14.44
N LEU A 224 1.03 -13.80 13.14
CA LEU A 224 1.97 -14.20 12.09
C LEU A 224 3.01 -13.12 11.79
N ARG A 225 2.73 -11.86 12.17
CA ARG A 225 3.58 -10.72 11.79
C ARG A 225 4.98 -10.89 12.40
N PRO A 226 6.03 -10.85 11.54
CA PRO A 226 7.40 -10.80 12.01
C PRO A 226 7.67 -9.51 12.79
N GLU A 227 8.49 -9.61 13.81
CA GLU A 227 8.94 -8.47 14.60
C GLU A 227 9.70 -7.48 13.70
N GLY A 228 9.48 -6.16 13.92
CA GLY A 228 10.12 -5.09 13.15
C GLY A 228 9.48 -4.78 11.79
N LEU A 229 8.47 -5.53 11.33
CA LEU A 229 7.75 -5.21 10.10
C LEU A 229 6.46 -4.42 10.40
N SER A 230 6.16 -3.41 9.58
CA SER A 230 4.90 -2.67 9.68
C SER A 230 3.69 -3.57 9.37
N GLY A 231 2.53 -3.24 9.92
CA GLY A 231 1.29 -3.98 9.65
C GLY A 231 0.89 -3.92 8.19
N GLU A 232 1.01 -2.76 7.56
CA GLU A 232 0.69 -2.54 6.16
C GLU A 232 1.58 -3.38 5.23
N TYR A 233 2.89 -3.32 5.42
CA TYR A 233 3.84 -4.11 4.63
C TYR A 233 3.60 -5.62 4.77
N PHE A 234 3.30 -6.09 5.98
CA PHE A 234 2.99 -7.49 6.20
C PHE A 234 1.65 -7.89 5.58
N CYS A 235 0.61 -7.07 5.68
CA CYS A 235 -0.67 -7.32 5.01
C CYS A 235 -0.54 -7.28 3.48
N SER A 236 0.32 -6.42 2.92
CA SER A 236 0.64 -6.43 1.49
C SER A 236 1.19 -7.79 1.03
N ALA A 237 2.07 -8.39 1.84
CA ALA A 237 2.58 -9.73 1.53
C ALA A 237 1.52 -10.83 1.71
N LEU A 238 0.67 -10.74 2.74
CA LEU A 238 -0.45 -11.67 2.91
C LEU A 238 -1.42 -11.60 1.72
N TYR A 239 -1.77 -10.40 1.30
CA TYR A 239 -2.67 -10.14 0.19
C TYR A 239 -2.12 -10.71 -1.12
N THR A 240 -0.85 -10.39 -1.45
CA THR A 240 -0.25 -10.73 -2.75
C THR A 240 0.36 -12.14 -2.77
N LEU A 241 1.22 -12.49 -1.78
CA LEU A 241 1.92 -13.78 -1.75
C LEU A 241 1.13 -14.86 -1.04
N GLY A 242 0.26 -14.47 -0.12
CA GLY A 242 -0.57 -15.37 0.68
C GLY A 242 -1.96 -15.57 0.12
N SER A 243 -2.34 -14.86 -0.97
CA SER A 243 -3.67 -14.89 -1.61
C SER A 243 -4.82 -14.64 -0.61
N GLN A 244 -4.56 -13.79 0.40
CA GLN A 244 -5.57 -13.45 1.41
C GLN A 244 -6.37 -12.24 0.93
N TYR A 245 -7.16 -12.43 -0.12
CA TYR A 245 -7.88 -11.35 -0.81
C TYR A 245 -8.96 -10.67 0.05
N GLU A 246 -9.42 -11.32 1.11
CA GLU A 246 -10.33 -10.72 2.09
C GLU A 246 -9.75 -9.46 2.76
N LEU A 247 -8.42 -9.34 2.82
CA LEU A 247 -7.75 -8.13 3.31
C LEU A 247 -8.05 -6.91 2.43
N GLY A 248 -8.37 -7.12 1.16
CA GLY A 248 -8.73 -6.07 0.22
C GLY A 248 -10.05 -5.34 0.55
N SER A 249 -10.87 -5.87 1.46
CA SER A 249 -12.10 -5.23 1.94
C SER A 249 -11.90 -4.37 3.19
N ILE A 250 -10.68 -4.26 3.71
CA ILE A 250 -10.39 -3.47 4.90
C ILE A 250 -10.60 -1.99 4.60
N VAL A 251 -11.46 -1.36 5.41
CA VAL A 251 -11.62 0.09 5.42
C VAL A 251 -10.68 0.67 6.48
N PRO A 252 -9.82 1.64 6.13
CA PRO A 252 -8.96 2.30 7.09
C PRO A 252 -9.73 3.12 8.12
N ASP A 253 -9.22 3.17 9.36
CA ASP A 253 -9.76 4.03 10.42
C ASP A 253 -9.47 5.50 10.14
N LEU A 254 -8.30 5.77 9.54
CA LEU A 254 -7.84 7.11 9.16
C LEU A 254 -6.84 7.08 8.00
N CYS A 255 -6.78 8.18 7.26
CA CYS A 255 -5.68 8.50 6.34
C CYS A 255 -4.79 9.60 6.93
N ARG A 256 -3.52 9.64 6.54
CA ARG A 256 -2.57 10.64 7.02
C ARG A 256 -1.49 10.98 6.00
N ASN A 257 -0.90 12.15 6.19
CA ASN A 257 0.38 12.55 5.61
C ASN A 257 1.46 12.65 6.72
N ASP A 258 2.50 13.43 6.50
CA ASP A 258 3.57 13.60 7.49
C ASP A 258 3.20 14.56 8.63
N THR A 259 2.21 15.42 8.43
CA THR A 259 1.85 16.51 9.35
C THR A 259 0.52 16.31 10.03
N GLU A 260 -0.45 15.67 9.36
CA GLU A 260 -1.82 15.55 9.84
C GLU A 260 -2.45 14.19 9.53
N ALA A 261 -3.53 13.88 10.24
CA ALA A 261 -4.32 12.68 10.05
C ALA A 261 -5.82 13.03 10.04
N GLN A 262 -6.56 12.36 9.14
CA GLN A 262 -8.01 12.54 8.99
C GLN A 262 -8.72 11.21 9.19
N THR A 263 -9.71 11.21 10.08
CA THR A 263 -10.70 10.13 10.15
C THR A 263 -11.70 10.28 9.00
N VAL A 264 -12.48 9.26 8.71
CA VAL A 264 -13.57 9.36 7.72
C VAL A 264 -14.51 10.51 8.04
N LYS A 265 -14.89 10.67 9.32
CA LYS A 265 -15.77 11.76 9.76
C LYS A 265 -15.17 13.15 9.50
N SER A 266 -13.90 13.37 9.83
CA SER A 266 -13.25 14.66 9.58
C SER A 266 -13.05 14.91 8.08
N LEU A 267 -12.80 13.86 7.29
CA LEU A 267 -12.71 13.93 5.84
C LEU A 267 -14.06 14.34 5.22
N CYS A 268 -15.17 13.73 5.63
CA CYS A 268 -16.52 14.12 5.22
C CYS A 268 -16.84 15.58 5.62
N SER A 269 -16.50 15.99 6.84
CA SER A 269 -16.71 17.39 7.28
C SER A 269 -15.88 18.38 6.47
N TYR A 270 -14.73 17.96 5.96
CA TYR A 270 -13.92 18.78 5.08
C TYR A 270 -14.56 18.86 3.68
N LEU A 271 -14.96 17.73 3.09
CA LEU A 271 -15.62 17.67 1.78
C LEU A 271 -16.96 18.42 1.75
N ALA A 272 -17.65 18.55 2.90
CA ALA A 272 -18.88 19.34 3.00
C ALA A 272 -18.72 20.84 2.68
N ARG A 273 -17.51 21.34 2.53
CA ARG A 273 -17.25 22.71 2.08
C ARG A 273 -17.48 22.92 0.58
N PHE A 274 -17.54 21.82 -0.17
CA PHE A 274 -17.73 21.84 -1.63
C PHE A 274 -19.17 21.52 -2.07
N ALA A 275 -19.98 20.96 -1.18
CA ALA A 275 -21.39 20.64 -1.38
C ALA A 275 -22.28 21.75 -0.83
#